data_6aeb5f47109f1ac134223c4f74229774
#
_entry.id   6aeb5f47109f1ac134223c4f74229774
#
_cell.length_a   1.000
_cell.length_b   1.000
_cell.length_c   1.000
_cell.angle_alpha   90.00
_cell.angle_beta   90.00
_cell.angle_gamma   90.00
#
_symmetry.space_group_name_H-M   'P 1'
#
loop_
_entity.id
_entity.type
_entity.pdbx_description
1 polymer ?
#
loop_
_entity_poly.entity_id
_entity_poly.type
_entity_poly.pdbx_seq_one_letter_code
_entity_poly.pdbx_strand_id
1 'polypeptide(L)'
;MPEIKAYAPGIYPRSEELVQATRDLDRGRTTREAVERQRQRDLASLLRAQEEAGLDYLSDGLLVWQDIFRPFCEAARGLEPGPLTRFLNTNTFYRAPAATGEPPTLEGPLGPPYFEAE
;
A
#
# COMPACT_ATOMS: atom_id res chain seq x y z
N MET A 1 -29.88 -16.76 -14.95
CA MET A 1 -28.90 -17.00 -13.86
C MET A 1 -28.09 -15.72 -13.63
N PRO A 2 -27.90 -15.28 -12.40
CA PRO A 2 -27.00 -14.17 -12.15
C PRO A 2 -25.57 -14.57 -12.55
N GLU A 3 -24.87 -13.65 -13.17
CA GLU A 3 -23.48 -13.83 -13.57
C GLU A 3 -22.57 -13.63 -12.36
N ILE A 4 -21.66 -14.58 -12.11
CA ILE A 4 -20.68 -14.47 -11.04
C ILE A 4 -19.45 -13.77 -11.59
N LYS A 5 -19.04 -12.68 -10.94
CA LYS A 5 -17.82 -11.95 -11.24
C LYS A 5 -16.76 -12.23 -10.19
N ALA A 6 -15.53 -12.36 -10.60
CA ALA A 6 -14.39 -12.67 -9.74
C ALA A 6 -13.36 -11.53 -9.75
N TYR A 7 -12.82 -11.22 -8.59
CA TYR A 7 -11.74 -10.24 -8.40
C TYR A 7 -10.89 -10.60 -7.19
N ALA A 8 -9.68 -10.06 -7.13
CA ALA A 8 -8.77 -10.24 -6.00
C ALA A 8 -8.74 -8.97 -5.14
N PRO A 9 -9.37 -8.98 -3.94
CA PRO A 9 -9.38 -7.82 -3.07
C PRO A 9 -8.13 -7.72 -2.18
N GLY A 10 -7.91 -6.55 -1.60
CA GLY A 10 -6.96 -6.33 -0.53
C GLY A 10 -5.54 -5.98 -1.00
N ILE A 11 -4.62 -5.98 -0.04
CA ILE A 11 -3.22 -5.65 -0.26
C ILE A 11 -2.49 -6.89 -0.78
N TYR A 12 -1.96 -6.79 -2.00
CA TYR A 12 -1.15 -7.83 -2.60
C TYR A 12 0.28 -7.79 -2.04
N PRO A 13 0.92 -8.95 -1.80
CA PRO A 13 2.31 -8.98 -1.34
C PRO A 13 3.24 -8.28 -2.33
N ARG A 14 4.01 -7.34 -1.83
CA ARG A 14 5.03 -6.65 -2.62
C ARG A 14 6.23 -7.57 -2.85
N SER A 15 6.92 -7.42 -3.99
CA SER A 15 8.17 -8.13 -4.25
C SER A 15 9.24 -7.76 -3.22
N GLU A 16 10.23 -8.61 -3.04
CA GLU A 16 11.37 -8.32 -2.17
C GLU A 16 12.09 -7.06 -2.62
N GLU A 17 12.21 -6.85 -3.93
CA GLU A 17 12.80 -5.67 -4.54
C GLU A 17 12.05 -4.39 -4.18
N LEU A 18 10.71 -4.42 -4.21
CA LEU A 18 9.89 -3.27 -3.83
C LEU A 18 9.98 -2.99 -2.32
N VAL A 19 9.96 -4.03 -1.51
CA VAL A 19 10.14 -3.90 -0.05
C VAL A 19 11.51 -3.30 0.27
N GLN A 20 12.57 -3.78 -0.40
CA GLN A 20 13.91 -3.26 -0.19
C GLN A 20 14.05 -1.82 -0.67
N ALA A 21 13.50 -1.50 -1.85
CA ALA A 21 13.51 -0.13 -2.37
C ALA A 21 12.79 0.85 -1.43
N THR A 22 11.68 0.44 -0.82
CA THR A 22 10.96 1.26 0.16
C THR A 22 11.79 1.50 1.42
N ARG A 23 12.47 0.46 1.94
CA ARG A 23 13.37 0.58 3.09
C ARG A 23 14.56 1.49 2.78
N ASP A 24 15.10 1.39 1.59
CA ASP A 24 16.22 2.23 1.16
C ASP A 24 15.79 3.69 0.99
N LEU A 25 14.56 3.95 0.54
CA LEU A 25 14.01 5.30 0.51
C LEU A 25 13.87 5.89 1.92
N ASP A 26 13.34 5.12 2.87
CA ASP A 26 13.21 5.56 4.27
C ASP A 26 14.57 5.88 4.91
N ARG A 27 15.64 5.25 4.43
CA ARG A 27 17.03 5.48 4.88
C ARG A 27 17.80 6.50 4.04
N GLY A 28 17.16 7.13 3.07
CA GLY A 28 17.80 8.09 2.16
C GLY A 28 18.82 7.50 1.20
N ARG A 29 18.73 6.20 0.89
CA ARG A 29 19.68 5.48 0.02
C ARG A 29 19.24 5.40 -1.43
N THR A 30 18.01 5.74 -1.72
CA THR A 30 17.44 5.72 -3.07
C THR A 30 16.47 6.88 -3.26
N THR A 31 15.88 6.99 -4.44
CA THR A 31 14.95 8.06 -4.81
C THR A 31 13.53 7.54 -4.91
N ARG A 32 12.54 8.46 -4.82
CA ARG A 32 11.12 8.13 -5.02
C ARG A 32 10.89 7.56 -6.42
N GLU A 33 11.56 8.09 -7.43
CA GLU A 33 11.47 7.63 -8.82
C GLU A 33 11.95 6.18 -8.98
N ALA A 34 12.98 5.77 -8.24
CA ALA A 34 13.47 4.39 -8.26
C ALA A 34 12.45 3.43 -7.63
N VAL A 35 11.83 3.83 -6.51
CA VAL A 35 10.75 3.06 -5.88
C VAL A 35 9.55 2.96 -6.81
N GLU A 36 9.15 4.06 -7.45
CA GLU A 36 8.04 4.08 -8.39
C GLU A 36 8.28 3.16 -9.59
N ARG A 37 9.49 3.17 -10.16
CA ARG A 37 9.84 2.24 -11.25
C ARG A 37 9.70 0.77 -10.82
N GLN A 38 10.10 0.44 -9.59
CA GLN A 38 9.93 -0.93 -9.08
C GLN A 38 8.46 -1.25 -8.85
N ARG A 39 7.70 -0.31 -8.30
CA ARG A 39 6.25 -0.46 -8.11
C ARG A 39 5.54 -0.74 -9.44
N GLN A 40 5.92 -0.03 -10.52
CA GLN A 40 5.36 -0.25 -11.86
C GLN A 40 5.68 -1.65 -12.39
N ARG A 41 6.84 -2.20 -12.10
CA ARG A 41 7.18 -3.58 -12.47
C ARG A 41 6.31 -4.59 -11.72
N ASP A 42 6.14 -4.39 -10.42
CA ASP A 42 5.28 -5.23 -9.59
C ASP A 42 3.83 -5.16 -10.08
N LEU A 43 3.35 -3.97 -10.38
CA LEU A 43 1.99 -3.75 -10.90
C LEU A 43 1.79 -4.48 -12.25
N ALA A 44 2.73 -4.35 -13.17
CA ALA A 44 2.65 -5.03 -14.46
C ALA A 44 2.59 -6.56 -14.31
N SER A 45 3.40 -7.11 -13.39
CA SER A 45 3.36 -8.54 -13.08
C SER A 45 2.02 -8.97 -12.47
N LEU A 46 1.49 -8.17 -11.54
CA LEU A 46 0.22 -8.44 -10.88
C LEU A 46 -0.95 -8.38 -11.86
N LEU A 47 -1.00 -7.37 -12.71
CA LEU A 47 -2.05 -7.25 -13.72
C LEU A 47 -2.03 -8.43 -14.69
N ARG A 48 -0.86 -8.82 -15.15
CA ARG A 48 -0.70 -9.99 -16.03
C ARG A 48 -1.18 -11.28 -15.35
N ALA A 49 -0.82 -11.50 -14.09
CA ALA A 49 -1.23 -12.67 -13.34
C ALA A 49 -2.77 -12.74 -13.19
N GLN A 50 -3.41 -11.60 -12.95
CA GLN A 50 -4.87 -11.51 -12.84
C GLN A 50 -5.55 -11.77 -14.20
N GLU A 51 -5.03 -11.24 -15.30
CA GLU A 51 -5.52 -11.50 -16.65
C GLU A 51 -5.39 -12.99 -17.01
N GLU A 52 -4.23 -13.60 -16.75
CA GLU A 52 -3.99 -15.03 -16.97
C GLU A 52 -4.89 -15.92 -16.12
N ALA A 53 -5.23 -15.48 -14.90
CA ALA A 53 -6.18 -16.17 -14.03
C ALA A 53 -7.65 -16.03 -14.49
N GLY A 54 -7.94 -15.15 -15.43
CA GLY A 54 -9.28 -14.91 -15.96
C GLY A 54 -10.19 -14.15 -15.02
N LEU A 55 -9.65 -13.27 -14.16
CA LEU A 55 -10.45 -12.43 -13.28
C LEU A 55 -11.24 -11.40 -14.09
N ASP A 56 -12.46 -11.11 -13.67
CA ASP A 56 -13.35 -10.16 -14.35
C ASP A 56 -13.00 -8.70 -14.10
N TYR A 57 -12.47 -8.43 -12.90
CA TYR A 57 -11.99 -7.11 -12.51
C TYR A 57 -10.52 -7.20 -12.10
N LEU A 58 -9.75 -6.21 -12.51
CA LEU A 58 -8.33 -6.12 -12.16
C LEU A 58 -8.17 -5.14 -11.01
N SER A 59 -7.26 -5.47 -10.08
CA SER A 59 -6.89 -4.65 -8.94
C SER A 59 -5.44 -4.21 -9.10
N ASP A 60 -5.10 -3.02 -8.60
CA ASP A 60 -3.72 -2.56 -8.49
C ASP A 60 -2.97 -3.21 -7.30
N GLY A 61 -3.67 -4.03 -6.52
CA GLY A 61 -3.12 -4.74 -5.36
C GLY A 61 -2.73 -3.83 -4.21
N LEU A 62 -3.12 -2.55 -4.23
CA LEU A 62 -2.75 -1.56 -3.22
C LEU A 62 -1.23 -1.53 -2.95
N LEU A 63 -0.42 -1.63 -4.01
CA LEU A 63 1.04 -1.75 -3.89
C LEU A 63 1.71 -0.51 -3.29
N VAL A 64 1.04 0.65 -3.28
CA VAL A 64 1.51 1.85 -2.57
C VAL A 64 1.27 1.78 -1.07
N TRP A 65 0.41 0.89 -0.62
CA TRP A 65 0.09 0.71 0.79
C TRP A 65 1.13 -0.20 1.45
N GLN A 66 1.93 0.35 2.35
CA GLN A 66 2.87 -0.46 3.13
C GLN A 66 2.14 -1.31 4.17
N ASP A 67 1.07 -0.77 4.74
CA ASP A 67 0.10 -1.44 5.59
C ASP A 67 -1.24 -0.68 5.54
N ILE A 68 -2.26 -1.21 6.21
CA ILE A 68 -3.62 -0.64 6.16
C ILE A 68 -3.75 0.73 6.85
N PHE A 69 -2.79 1.13 7.67
CA PHE A 69 -2.81 2.39 8.41
C PHE A 69 -1.92 3.47 7.80
N ARG A 70 -0.89 3.07 7.06
CA ARG A 70 0.13 3.99 6.56
C ARG A 70 -0.43 5.15 5.74
N PRO A 71 -1.38 4.92 4.79
CA PRO A 71 -1.95 6.01 4.02
C PRO A 71 -2.66 7.05 4.88
N PHE A 72 -3.35 6.62 5.93
CA PHE A 72 -4.05 7.53 6.84
C PHE A 72 -3.06 8.32 7.71
N CYS A 73 -1.99 7.68 8.19
CA CYS A 73 -0.93 8.37 8.93
C CYS A 73 -0.24 9.45 8.10
N GLU A 74 -0.06 9.22 6.81
CA GLU A 74 0.56 10.19 5.91
C GLU A 74 -0.40 11.29 5.43
N ALA A 75 -1.70 11.00 5.35
CA ALA A 75 -2.72 11.94 4.92
C ALA A 75 -3.28 12.81 6.05
N ALA A 76 -3.22 12.34 7.29
CA ALA A 76 -3.76 13.06 8.45
C ALA A 76 -2.67 13.85 9.18
N ARG A 77 -3.00 15.08 9.58
CA ARG A 77 -2.20 15.81 10.55
C ARG A 77 -2.45 15.25 11.95
N GLY A 78 -1.43 15.23 12.79
CA GLY A 78 -1.53 14.72 14.17
C GLY A 78 -1.32 13.23 14.32
N LEU A 79 -1.06 12.52 13.21
CA LEU A 79 -0.68 11.11 13.21
C LEU A 79 0.68 10.90 12.55
N GLU A 80 1.40 9.92 13.04
CA GLU A 80 2.66 9.45 12.44
C GLU A 80 2.73 7.93 12.49
N PRO A 81 3.52 7.28 11.61
CA PRO A 81 3.80 5.86 11.72
C PRO A 81 4.57 5.57 13.02
N GLY A 82 3.97 4.82 13.91
CA GLY A 82 4.56 4.45 15.19
C GLY A 82 5.42 3.18 15.11
N PRO A 83 5.56 2.47 16.24
CA PRO A 83 6.39 1.28 16.30
C PRO A 83 5.87 0.15 15.44
N LEU A 84 6.80 -0.70 14.97
CA LEU A 84 6.45 -1.92 14.24
C LEU A 84 5.77 -2.89 15.21
N THR A 85 4.55 -3.28 14.88
CA THR A 85 3.69 -4.11 15.72
C THR A 85 3.32 -5.37 14.97
N ARG A 86 3.37 -6.51 15.66
CA ARG A 86 2.91 -7.78 15.09
C ARG A 86 1.39 -7.84 15.11
N PHE A 87 0.81 -8.22 13.98
CA PHE A 87 -0.63 -8.47 13.88
C PHE A 87 -0.96 -9.86 14.44
N LEU A 88 -1.48 -9.91 15.66
CA LEU A 88 -1.80 -11.15 16.38
C LEU A 88 -0.59 -12.10 16.40
N ASN A 89 -0.82 -13.41 16.38
CA ASN A 89 0.23 -14.44 16.35
C ASN A 89 0.62 -14.80 14.90
N THR A 90 0.80 -13.80 14.05
CA THR A 90 1.16 -13.97 12.63
C THR A 90 2.55 -13.43 12.35
N ASN A 91 3.06 -13.69 11.14
CA ASN A 91 4.28 -13.06 10.65
C ASN A 91 4.00 -11.73 9.91
N THR A 92 2.80 -11.18 10.08
CA THR A 92 2.42 -9.89 9.51
C THR A 92 2.66 -8.78 10.52
N PHE A 93 3.30 -7.71 10.06
CA PHE A 93 3.63 -6.54 10.88
C PHE A 93 3.05 -5.29 10.23
N TYR A 94 2.70 -4.33 11.06
CA TYR A 94 2.26 -3.00 10.65
C TYR A 94 2.85 -1.96 11.59
N ARG A 95 2.83 -0.69 11.17
CA ARG A 95 3.19 0.41 12.06
C ARG A 95 1.92 0.97 12.69
N ALA A 96 1.81 0.81 14.01
CA ALA A 96 0.68 1.35 14.74
C ALA A 96 0.67 2.88 14.60
N PRO A 97 -0.48 3.50 14.28
CA PRO A 97 -0.58 4.96 14.27
C PRO A 97 -0.27 5.54 15.65
N ALA A 98 0.56 6.57 15.68
CA ALA A 98 0.94 7.29 16.90
C ALA A 98 0.47 8.75 16.81
N ALA A 99 -0.02 9.27 17.92
CA ALA A 99 -0.40 10.68 18.03
C ALA A 99 0.85 11.55 18.20
N THR A 100 0.89 12.68 17.48
CA THR A 100 1.99 13.65 17.57
C THR A 100 1.79 14.70 18.65
N GLY A 101 0.67 14.64 19.40
CA GLY A 101 0.29 15.63 20.42
C GLY A 101 -0.79 16.60 19.95
N GLU A 102 -1.08 16.62 18.65
CA GLU A 102 -2.22 17.35 18.08
C GLU A 102 -3.41 16.42 17.84
N PRO A 103 -4.65 16.92 17.88
CA PRO A 103 -5.80 16.12 17.47
C PRO A 103 -5.66 15.65 16.03
N PRO A 104 -5.91 14.35 15.72
CA PRO A 104 -5.88 13.87 14.35
C PRO A 104 -6.91 14.60 13.48
N THR A 105 -6.45 15.15 12.37
CA THR A 105 -7.29 15.94 11.45
C THR A 105 -6.95 15.61 10.01
N LEU A 106 -7.97 15.35 9.20
CA LEU A 106 -7.84 15.28 7.75
C LEU A 106 -8.07 16.66 7.16
N GLU A 107 -7.11 17.13 6.40
CA GLU A 107 -7.18 18.40 5.67
C GLU A 107 -7.52 18.14 4.21
N GLY A 108 -8.80 18.22 3.87
CA GLY A 108 -9.28 17.97 2.53
C GLY A 108 -9.52 16.48 2.22
N PRO A 109 -9.85 16.16 0.96
CA PRO A 109 -10.10 14.79 0.55
C PRO A 109 -8.81 13.97 0.58
N LEU A 110 -8.94 12.68 0.89
CA LEU A 110 -7.88 11.72 0.69
C LEU A 110 -7.61 11.60 -0.81
N GLY A 111 -6.37 11.76 -1.22
CA GLY A 111 -5.99 11.82 -2.62
C GLY A 111 -4.78 10.96 -2.96
N PRO A 112 -4.25 11.16 -4.17
CA PRO A 112 -3.09 10.42 -4.63
C PRO A 112 -1.90 10.50 -3.65
N PRO A 113 -1.04 9.47 -3.63
CA PRO A 113 -1.08 8.28 -4.47
C PRO A 113 -1.97 7.14 -3.92
N TYR A 114 -2.62 7.34 -2.79
CA TYR A 114 -3.27 6.25 -2.06
C TYR A 114 -4.76 6.04 -2.40
N PHE A 115 -5.42 7.09 -2.85
CA PHE A 115 -6.87 7.11 -3.04
C PHE A 115 -7.22 7.73 -4.41
N GLU A 116 -6.79 7.06 -5.47
CA GLU A 116 -7.17 7.40 -6.83
C GLU A 116 -8.37 6.54 -7.25
N ALA A 117 -9.38 7.18 -7.83
CA ALA A 117 -10.41 6.47 -8.56
C ALA A 117 -9.91 6.21 -9.99
N GLU A 118 -9.87 4.98 -10.39
CA GLU A 118 -9.62 4.56 -11.77
C GLU A 118 -10.92 4.43 -12.56
#